data_19670270e0de2aa1dfdedfd525bdf291
#
_entry.id   19670270e0de2aa1dfdedfd525bdf291
#
_cell.length_a   1.000
_cell.length_b   1.000
_cell.length_c   1.000
_cell.angle_alpha   90.00
_cell.angle_beta   90.00
_cell.angle_gamma   90.00
#
_symmetry.space_group_name_H-M   'P 1'
#
loop_
_entity.id
_entity.type
_entity.pdbx_description
1 polymer ?
#
loop_
_entity_poly.entity_id
_entity_poly.type
_entity_poly.pdbx_seq_one_letter_code
_entity_poly.pdbx_strand_id
1 'polypeptide(L)'
;MPLLTIYLLNILAKSAIAQFCSEAGANPITADPIGVILVFVFAQRRFSWRGRSLIDIVIAKFRVLCPVLFGVRGNDKTEEGRAKLGWKRDQNGNWISEQEHNDRMTGLGAGYASICLRDFSKSQLFNPWPATNYWFSLASITCTRPDDTSSTQFVVLKAMIDNHTAKFLRIYGDMGVRALHVALEDFPHKAAAGNVAASSLQVLAAKLRRDTGLTLEVN
;
A
#
# COMPACT_ATOMS: atom_id res chain seq x y z
N MET A 1 -18.71 -20.11 -13.26
CA MET A 1 -19.00 -19.42 -11.98
C MET A 1 -20.29 -18.63 -12.15
N PRO A 2 -21.26 -18.71 -11.22
CA PRO A 2 -22.50 -17.95 -11.28
C PRO A 2 -22.25 -16.42 -11.25
N LEU A 3 -22.99 -15.66 -12.03
CA LEU A 3 -22.89 -14.19 -12.08
C LEU A 3 -23.12 -13.56 -10.69
N LEU A 4 -24.02 -14.12 -9.91
CA LEU A 4 -24.29 -13.69 -8.53
C LEU A 4 -23.03 -13.76 -7.65
N THR A 5 -22.21 -14.81 -7.80
CA THR A 5 -20.96 -14.92 -7.03
C THR A 5 -19.98 -13.81 -7.37
N ILE A 6 -19.82 -13.47 -8.66
CA ILE A 6 -18.94 -12.37 -9.09
C ILE A 6 -19.46 -11.05 -8.53
N TYR A 7 -20.79 -10.84 -8.58
CA TYR A 7 -21.43 -9.65 -8.01
C TYR A 7 -21.15 -9.51 -6.51
N LEU A 8 -21.34 -10.58 -5.72
CA LEU A 8 -21.09 -10.57 -4.28
C LEU A 8 -19.62 -10.35 -3.95
N LEU A 9 -18.69 -10.96 -4.69
CA LEU A 9 -17.26 -10.70 -4.52
C LEU A 9 -16.89 -9.25 -4.84
N ASN A 10 -17.56 -8.64 -5.83
CA ASN A 10 -17.36 -7.22 -6.13
C ASN A 10 -17.90 -6.30 -5.02
N ILE A 11 -19.04 -6.65 -4.40
CA ILE A 11 -19.57 -5.93 -3.23
C ILE A 11 -18.60 -6.06 -2.05
N LEU A 12 -18.12 -7.26 -1.74
CA LEU A 12 -17.12 -7.49 -0.70
C LEU A 12 -15.86 -6.65 -0.94
N ALA A 13 -15.35 -6.65 -2.17
CA ALA A 13 -14.18 -5.85 -2.54
C ALA A 13 -14.43 -4.35 -2.38
N LYS A 14 -15.62 -3.84 -2.76
CA LYS A 14 -15.99 -2.43 -2.57
C LYS A 14 -16.04 -2.06 -1.09
N SER A 15 -16.69 -2.89 -0.26
CA SER A 15 -16.82 -2.64 1.18
C SER A 15 -15.45 -2.64 1.87
N ALA A 16 -14.59 -3.61 1.56
CA ALA A 16 -13.25 -3.66 2.14
C ALA A 16 -12.38 -2.46 1.73
N ILE A 17 -12.44 -2.03 0.47
CA ILE A 17 -11.74 -0.83 0.02
C ILE A 17 -12.28 0.43 0.72
N ALA A 18 -13.59 0.53 0.93
CA ALA A 18 -14.19 1.63 1.68
C ALA A 18 -13.68 1.67 3.12
N GLN A 19 -13.59 0.51 3.79
CA GLN A 19 -13.03 0.40 5.14
C GLN A 19 -11.53 0.74 5.18
N PHE A 20 -10.75 0.35 4.19
CA PHE A 20 -9.36 0.81 4.09
C PHE A 20 -9.28 2.34 4.01
N CYS A 21 -10.12 2.98 3.20
CA CYS A 21 -10.12 4.44 3.07
C CYS A 21 -10.60 5.18 4.32
N SER A 22 -11.51 4.61 5.11
CA SER A 22 -12.11 5.25 6.29
C SER A 22 -11.43 4.80 7.58
N GLU A 23 -11.61 3.55 7.98
CA GLU A 23 -11.14 3.04 9.26
C GLU A 23 -9.62 2.93 9.31
N ALA A 24 -9.01 2.30 8.29
CA ALA A 24 -7.56 2.16 8.24
C ALA A 24 -6.85 3.47 7.89
N GLY A 25 -7.53 4.42 7.26
CA GLY A 25 -7.03 5.78 7.09
C GLY A 25 -6.81 6.49 8.43
N ALA A 26 -7.78 6.36 9.35
CA ALA A 26 -7.68 6.92 10.69
C ALA A 26 -6.78 6.08 11.63
N ASN A 27 -6.80 4.76 11.51
CA ASN A 27 -6.00 3.84 12.31
C ASN A 27 -5.45 2.69 11.44
N PRO A 28 -4.21 2.76 10.93
CA PRO A 28 -3.63 1.79 10.01
C PRO A 28 -3.58 0.34 10.52
N ILE A 29 -3.62 0.11 11.83
CA ILE A 29 -3.63 -1.23 12.42
C ILE A 29 -4.89 -2.01 12.02
N THR A 30 -6.01 -1.34 11.82
CA THR A 30 -7.28 -1.96 11.40
C THR A 30 -7.24 -2.54 9.98
N ALA A 31 -6.23 -2.20 9.19
CA ALA A 31 -6.03 -2.78 7.87
C ALA A 31 -5.74 -4.30 7.92
N ASP A 32 -5.08 -4.79 8.97
CA ASP A 32 -4.66 -6.20 9.04
C ASP A 32 -5.85 -7.17 9.07
N PRO A 33 -6.87 -7.03 9.95
CA PRO A 33 -8.04 -7.91 9.94
C PRO A 33 -8.84 -7.85 8.63
N ILE A 34 -8.98 -6.68 8.01
CA ILE A 34 -9.66 -6.54 6.71
C ILE A 34 -8.89 -7.30 5.62
N GLY A 35 -7.57 -7.13 5.57
CA GLY A 35 -6.70 -7.85 4.64
C GLY A 35 -6.74 -9.36 4.83
N VAL A 36 -6.80 -9.85 6.09
CA VAL A 36 -6.99 -11.29 6.41
C VAL A 36 -8.23 -11.84 5.73
N ILE A 37 -9.38 -11.22 5.95
CA ILE A 37 -10.66 -11.67 5.39
C ILE A 37 -10.59 -11.73 3.87
N LEU A 38 -10.10 -10.67 3.22
CA LEU A 38 -9.98 -10.62 1.77
C LEU A 38 -9.10 -11.75 1.24
N VAL A 39 -7.90 -11.89 1.77
CA VAL A 39 -6.94 -12.86 1.25
C VAL A 39 -7.45 -14.29 1.45
N PHE A 40 -8.02 -14.62 2.62
CA PHE A 40 -8.56 -15.95 2.85
C PHE A 40 -9.78 -16.28 1.98
N VAL A 41 -10.66 -15.32 1.72
CA VAL A 41 -11.78 -15.51 0.78
C VAL A 41 -11.25 -15.78 -0.62
N PHE A 42 -10.38 -14.91 -1.14
CA PHE A 42 -9.87 -15.02 -2.51
C PHE A 42 -8.82 -16.13 -2.70
N ALA A 43 -8.26 -16.70 -1.63
CA ALA A 43 -7.41 -17.89 -1.70
C ALA A 43 -8.20 -19.18 -1.93
N GLN A 44 -9.53 -19.18 -1.73
CA GLN A 44 -10.36 -20.37 -1.92
C GLN A 44 -10.46 -20.73 -3.39
N ARG A 45 -10.21 -22.00 -3.75
CA ARG A 45 -10.29 -22.52 -5.14
C ARG A 45 -11.64 -22.26 -5.81
N ARG A 46 -12.74 -22.26 -5.05
CA ARG A 46 -14.09 -21.95 -5.55
C ARG A 46 -14.23 -20.50 -6.07
N PHE A 47 -13.35 -19.58 -5.66
CA PHE A 47 -13.31 -18.19 -6.12
C PHE A 47 -12.16 -17.97 -7.11
N SER A 48 -11.95 -18.94 -7.99
CA SER A 48 -11.02 -18.85 -9.11
C SER A 48 -11.73 -18.99 -10.45
N TRP A 49 -11.15 -18.41 -11.47
CA TRP A 49 -11.56 -18.55 -12.86
C TRP A 49 -10.37 -19.01 -13.70
N ARG A 50 -10.53 -20.12 -14.43
CA ARG A 50 -9.44 -20.72 -15.24
C ARG A 50 -8.13 -20.88 -14.45
N GLY A 51 -8.21 -21.33 -13.20
CA GLY A 51 -7.06 -21.54 -12.34
C GLY A 51 -6.45 -20.28 -11.72
N ARG A 52 -7.00 -19.08 -11.98
CA ARG A 52 -6.54 -17.82 -11.40
C ARG A 52 -7.52 -17.32 -10.35
N SER A 53 -7.00 -16.82 -9.23
CA SER A 53 -7.83 -16.20 -8.20
C SER A 53 -8.54 -14.96 -8.74
N LEU A 54 -9.76 -14.74 -8.25
CA LEU A 54 -10.52 -13.51 -8.52
C LEU A 54 -10.07 -12.31 -7.63
N ILE A 55 -8.94 -12.40 -6.94
CA ILE A 55 -8.35 -11.28 -6.20
C ILE A 55 -8.16 -10.04 -7.09
N ASP A 56 -8.05 -10.24 -8.41
CA ASP A 56 -7.95 -9.17 -9.40
C ASP A 56 -9.12 -8.15 -9.31
N ILE A 57 -10.29 -8.57 -8.78
CA ILE A 57 -11.42 -7.68 -8.50
C ILE A 57 -11.03 -6.63 -7.45
N VAL A 58 -10.29 -7.03 -6.41
CA VAL A 58 -9.78 -6.13 -5.36
C VAL A 58 -8.65 -5.27 -5.92
N ILE A 59 -7.71 -5.89 -6.63
CA ILE A 59 -6.52 -5.23 -7.16
C ILE A 59 -6.89 -4.17 -8.21
N ALA A 60 -7.90 -4.43 -9.04
CA ALA A 60 -8.41 -3.42 -9.97
C ALA A 60 -8.88 -2.14 -9.26
N LYS A 61 -9.48 -2.27 -8.06
CA LYS A 61 -9.87 -1.10 -7.26
C LYS A 61 -8.68 -0.36 -6.68
N PHE A 62 -7.65 -1.09 -6.20
CA PHE A 62 -6.40 -0.46 -5.78
C PHE A 62 -5.73 0.30 -6.93
N ARG A 63 -5.72 -0.25 -8.16
CA ARG A 63 -5.15 0.42 -9.34
C ARG A 63 -5.81 1.77 -9.64
N VAL A 64 -7.12 1.87 -9.41
CA VAL A 64 -7.87 3.12 -9.64
C VAL A 64 -7.68 4.10 -8.48
N LEU A 65 -7.70 3.62 -7.22
CA LEU A 65 -7.76 4.48 -6.05
C LEU A 65 -6.39 4.84 -5.48
N CYS A 66 -5.37 4.00 -5.68
CA CYS A 66 -4.00 4.23 -5.27
C CYS A 66 -3.01 3.80 -6.38
N PRO A 67 -3.00 4.50 -7.51
CA PRO A 67 -2.18 4.15 -8.68
C PRO A 67 -0.67 4.13 -8.39
N VAL A 68 -0.25 4.86 -7.36
CA VAL A 68 1.13 4.93 -6.88
C VAL A 68 1.70 3.55 -6.54
N LEU A 69 0.89 2.64 -5.99
CA LEU A 69 1.28 1.24 -5.72
C LEU A 69 1.72 0.47 -6.98
N PHE A 70 1.34 0.95 -8.15
CA PHE A 70 1.60 0.33 -9.45
C PHE A 70 2.55 1.16 -10.32
N GLY A 71 3.32 2.06 -9.71
CA GLY A 71 4.34 2.86 -10.37
C GLY A 71 3.82 4.07 -11.15
N VAL A 72 2.54 4.44 -10.98
CA VAL A 72 2.02 5.67 -11.58
C VAL A 72 2.57 6.88 -10.81
N ARG A 73 3.03 7.87 -11.55
CA ARG A 73 3.64 9.10 -11.05
C ARG A 73 2.83 10.31 -11.47
N GLY A 74 2.91 11.37 -10.70
CA GLY A 74 2.19 12.61 -11.01
C GLY A 74 2.64 13.75 -10.10
N ASN A 75 2.38 14.97 -10.54
CA ASN A 75 2.64 16.16 -9.75
C ASN A 75 1.36 16.55 -9.00
N ASP A 76 1.40 16.50 -7.66
CA ASP A 76 0.26 16.84 -6.78
C ASP A 76 -0.15 18.33 -6.84
N LYS A 77 0.66 19.19 -7.46
CA LYS A 77 0.36 20.60 -7.68
C LYS A 77 -0.49 20.86 -8.94
N THR A 78 -0.62 19.87 -9.83
CA THR A 78 -1.38 20.01 -11.09
C THR A 78 -2.66 19.18 -11.04
N GLU A 79 -3.70 19.62 -11.73
CA GLU A 79 -4.97 18.89 -11.84
C GLU A 79 -4.79 17.49 -12.44
N GLU A 80 -4.05 17.39 -13.53
CA GLU A 80 -3.75 16.13 -14.19
C GLU A 80 -2.94 15.20 -13.27
N GLY A 81 -1.97 15.75 -12.55
CA GLY A 81 -1.13 14.99 -11.63
C GLY A 81 -1.93 14.48 -10.43
N ARG A 82 -2.82 15.30 -9.84
CA ARG A 82 -3.74 14.86 -8.78
C ARG A 82 -4.62 13.72 -9.24
N ALA A 83 -5.22 13.83 -10.44
CA ALA A 83 -6.02 12.76 -11.02
C ALA A 83 -5.21 11.45 -11.16
N LYS A 84 -3.97 11.52 -11.68
CA LYS A 84 -3.04 10.38 -11.80
C LYS A 84 -2.67 9.77 -10.46
N LEU A 85 -2.60 10.56 -9.40
CA LEU A 85 -2.24 10.11 -8.04
C LEU A 85 -3.43 9.56 -7.23
N GLY A 86 -4.64 9.50 -7.82
CA GLY A 86 -5.83 8.96 -7.16
C GLY A 86 -6.53 9.93 -6.22
N TRP A 87 -6.31 11.25 -6.39
CA TRP A 87 -7.10 12.26 -5.69
C TRP A 87 -8.57 12.15 -6.08
N LYS A 88 -9.46 12.44 -5.12
CA LYS A 88 -10.90 12.42 -5.32
C LYS A 88 -11.44 13.85 -5.37
N ARG A 89 -12.55 14.03 -6.10
CA ARG A 89 -13.34 15.25 -6.02
C ARG A 89 -14.54 15.04 -5.10
N ASP A 90 -14.91 16.10 -4.39
CA ASP A 90 -16.13 16.16 -3.58
C ASP A 90 -17.40 16.25 -4.45
N GLN A 91 -18.56 16.36 -3.80
CA GLN A 91 -19.85 16.48 -4.49
C GLN A 91 -19.98 17.79 -5.31
N ASN A 92 -19.19 18.80 -4.98
CA ASN A 92 -19.16 20.10 -5.66
C ASN A 92 -18.14 20.16 -6.79
N GLY A 93 -17.41 19.06 -7.05
CA GLY A 93 -16.36 18.99 -8.06
C GLY A 93 -15.00 19.52 -7.61
N ASN A 94 -14.84 19.97 -6.35
CA ASN A 94 -13.58 20.43 -5.81
C ASN A 94 -12.71 19.23 -5.38
N TRP A 95 -11.39 19.40 -5.37
CA TRP A 95 -10.51 18.41 -4.77
C TRP A 95 -10.75 18.33 -3.25
N ILE A 96 -10.80 17.09 -2.73
CA ILE A 96 -10.81 16.87 -1.28
C ILE A 96 -9.58 17.50 -0.62
N SER A 97 -9.62 17.72 0.69
CA SER A 97 -8.48 18.26 1.43
C SER A 97 -7.26 17.33 1.34
N GLU A 98 -6.07 17.91 1.51
CA GLU A 98 -4.82 17.14 1.56
C GLU A 98 -4.85 16.10 2.68
N GLN A 99 -5.39 16.47 3.84
CA GLN A 99 -5.54 15.55 4.97
C GLN A 99 -6.42 14.34 4.61
N GLU A 100 -7.59 14.58 4.03
CA GLU A 100 -8.50 13.51 3.61
C GLU A 100 -7.84 12.60 2.55
N HIS A 101 -7.09 13.19 1.60
CA HIS A 101 -6.34 12.41 0.62
C HIS A 101 -5.27 11.56 1.30
N ASN A 102 -4.49 12.13 2.21
CA ASN A 102 -3.42 11.45 2.93
C ASN A 102 -3.96 10.31 3.81
N ASP A 103 -5.08 10.51 4.50
CA ASP A 103 -5.74 9.48 5.30
C ASP A 103 -6.18 8.31 4.41
N ARG A 104 -6.82 8.58 3.28
CA ARG A 104 -7.20 7.54 2.31
C ARG A 104 -5.99 6.77 1.77
N MET A 105 -4.91 7.47 1.42
CA MET A 105 -3.69 6.84 0.92
C MET A 105 -2.97 6.02 2.00
N THR A 106 -3.01 6.47 3.23
CA THR A 106 -2.51 5.73 4.40
C THR A 106 -3.26 4.41 4.56
N GLY A 107 -4.58 4.44 4.57
CA GLY A 107 -5.38 3.22 4.70
C GLY A 107 -5.21 2.26 3.52
N LEU A 108 -5.12 2.77 2.29
CA LEU A 108 -4.88 1.96 1.10
C LEU A 108 -3.47 1.35 1.11
N GLY A 109 -2.44 2.10 1.50
CA GLY A 109 -1.07 1.59 1.63
C GLY A 109 -0.96 0.47 2.67
N ALA A 110 -1.53 0.67 3.86
CA ALA A 110 -1.58 -0.33 4.91
C ALA A 110 -2.40 -1.57 4.50
N GLY A 111 -3.56 -1.36 3.85
CA GLY A 111 -4.41 -2.44 3.33
C GLY A 111 -3.70 -3.28 2.27
N TYR A 112 -2.99 -2.64 1.35
CA TYR A 112 -2.19 -3.35 0.34
C TYR A 112 -1.09 -4.19 0.99
N ALA A 113 -0.36 -3.64 1.95
CA ALA A 113 0.66 -4.37 2.70
C ALA A 113 0.09 -5.57 3.46
N SER A 114 -1.08 -5.41 4.10
CA SER A 114 -1.74 -6.48 4.83
C SER A 114 -2.16 -7.66 3.95
N ILE A 115 -2.52 -7.39 2.69
CA ILE A 115 -2.85 -8.39 1.68
C ILE A 115 -1.57 -9.11 1.20
N CYS A 116 -0.56 -8.34 0.77
CA CYS A 116 0.66 -8.89 0.18
C CYS A 116 1.49 -9.74 1.16
N LEU A 117 1.64 -9.25 2.40
CA LEU A 117 2.53 -9.85 3.41
C LEU A 117 1.82 -10.86 4.31
N ARG A 118 0.63 -11.36 3.91
CA ARG A 118 -0.07 -12.40 4.66
C ARG A 118 0.68 -13.73 4.56
N ASP A 119 1.01 -14.27 5.72
CA ASP A 119 1.67 -15.56 5.87
C ASP A 119 0.65 -16.71 5.71
N PHE A 120 0.95 -17.65 4.83
CA PHE A 120 0.20 -18.88 4.57
C PHE A 120 0.98 -20.15 4.90
N SER A 121 2.15 -20.03 5.58
CA SER A 121 3.03 -21.16 5.90
C SER A 121 2.33 -22.29 6.70
N LYS A 122 1.30 -21.93 7.48
CA LYS A 122 0.49 -22.87 8.27
C LYS A 122 -0.82 -23.28 7.58
N SER A 123 -0.98 -22.99 6.31
CA SER A 123 -2.20 -23.26 5.54
C SER A 123 -1.88 -24.08 4.30
N GLN A 124 -2.87 -24.88 3.82
CA GLN A 124 -2.80 -25.52 2.50
C GLN A 124 -3.15 -24.57 1.34
N LEU A 125 -3.52 -23.33 1.66
CA LEU A 125 -3.82 -22.29 0.70
C LEU A 125 -2.56 -21.47 0.42
N PHE A 126 -2.56 -20.77 -0.71
CA PHE A 126 -1.50 -19.85 -1.11
C PHE A 126 -2.04 -18.42 -1.13
N ASN A 127 -1.18 -17.45 -0.80
CA ASN A 127 -1.56 -16.06 -0.93
C ASN A 127 -1.80 -15.74 -2.42
N PRO A 128 -3.02 -15.35 -2.82
CA PRO A 128 -3.34 -15.05 -4.22
C PRO A 128 -2.68 -13.75 -4.73
N TRP A 129 -2.16 -12.91 -3.82
CA TRP A 129 -1.43 -11.69 -4.14
C TRP A 129 -0.16 -11.59 -3.28
N PRO A 130 0.88 -12.38 -3.62
CA PRO A 130 2.03 -12.65 -2.73
C PRO A 130 2.95 -11.44 -2.52
N ALA A 131 3.88 -11.59 -1.59
CA ALA A 131 4.83 -10.57 -1.15
C ALA A 131 5.70 -9.98 -2.28
N THR A 132 5.90 -10.71 -3.38
CA THR A 132 6.57 -10.18 -4.58
C THR A 132 5.88 -8.92 -5.12
N ASN A 133 4.55 -8.82 -5.01
CA ASN A 133 3.82 -7.62 -5.41
C ASN A 133 4.09 -6.43 -4.47
N TYR A 134 4.26 -6.69 -3.16
CA TYR A 134 4.71 -5.66 -2.23
C TYR A 134 6.10 -5.15 -2.61
N TRP A 135 7.04 -6.06 -2.91
CA TRP A 135 8.37 -5.70 -3.34
C TRP A 135 8.37 -4.84 -4.61
N PHE A 136 7.58 -5.22 -5.63
CA PHE A 136 7.43 -4.41 -6.85
C PHE A 136 6.88 -3.02 -6.57
N SER A 137 5.89 -2.88 -5.70
CA SER A 137 5.34 -1.57 -5.34
C SER A 137 6.37 -0.71 -4.59
N LEU A 138 7.07 -1.29 -3.61
CA LEU A 138 8.13 -0.61 -2.88
C LEU A 138 9.24 -0.13 -3.83
N ALA A 139 9.74 -1.01 -4.70
CA ALA A 139 10.76 -0.67 -5.69
C ALA A 139 10.27 0.39 -6.68
N SER A 140 9.04 0.28 -7.18
CA SER A 140 8.46 1.26 -8.13
C SER A 140 8.37 2.66 -7.53
N ILE A 141 8.05 2.77 -6.24
CA ILE A 141 7.99 4.05 -5.52
C ILE A 141 9.40 4.59 -5.30
N THR A 142 10.29 3.79 -4.74
CA THR A 142 11.64 4.25 -4.35
C THR A 142 12.56 4.55 -5.54
N CYS A 143 12.31 3.91 -6.69
CA CYS A 143 13.01 4.20 -7.95
C CYS A 143 12.50 5.44 -8.68
N THR A 144 11.57 6.22 -8.11
CA THR A 144 11.12 7.48 -8.71
C THR A 144 12.24 8.52 -8.72
N ARG A 145 12.33 9.28 -9.83
CA ARG A 145 13.30 10.39 -9.95
C ARG A 145 12.87 11.55 -9.05
N PRO A 146 13.80 12.40 -8.59
CA PRO A 146 13.47 13.55 -7.74
C PRO A 146 12.36 14.45 -8.30
N ASP A 147 12.42 14.76 -9.60
CA ASP A 147 11.44 15.64 -10.28
C ASP A 147 10.03 15.03 -10.38
N ASP A 148 9.91 13.71 -10.26
CA ASP A 148 8.66 12.95 -10.37
C ASP A 148 8.11 12.54 -8.98
N THR A 149 8.75 12.98 -7.87
CA THR A 149 8.29 12.64 -6.53
C THR A 149 7.08 13.48 -6.12
N SER A 150 6.16 12.87 -5.38
CA SER A 150 4.97 13.53 -4.84
C SER A 150 4.75 13.18 -3.37
N SER A 151 4.06 14.02 -2.62
CA SER A 151 3.69 13.77 -1.22
C SER A 151 2.92 12.46 -1.07
N THR A 152 2.06 12.14 -2.03
CA THR A 152 1.29 10.88 -2.06
C THR A 152 2.19 9.64 -2.01
N GLN A 153 3.33 9.63 -2.71
CA GLN A 153 4.26 8.49 -2.69
C GLN A 153 4.87 8.26 -1.31
N PHE A 154 5.25 9.33 -0.62
CA PHE A 154 5.82 9.24 0.74
C PHE A 154 4.77 8.74 1.74
N VAL A 155 3.52 9.22 1.65
CA VAL A 155 2.42 8.77 2.51
C VAL A 155 2.13 7.28 2.31
N VAL A 156 1.98 6.83 1.06
CA VAL A 156 1.71 5.43 0.72
C VAL A 156 2.87 4.53 1.18
N LEU A 157 4.11 4.93 0.91
CA LEU A 157 5.29 4.16 1.29
C LEU A 157 5.40 4.01 2.82
N LYS A 158 5.18 5.09 3.56
CA LYS A 158 5.14 5.04 5.02
C LYS A 158 4.10 4.05 5.53
N ALA A 159 2.88 4.11 5.00
CA ALA A 159 1.79 3.24 5.40
C ALA A 159 2.04 1.76 5.04
N MET A 160 2.73 1.49 3.93
CA MET A 160 3.16 0.14 3.58
C MET A 160 4.17 -0.42 4.59
N ILE A 161 5.10 0.39 5.09
CA ILE A 161 6.19 -0.03 5.96
C ILE A 161 5.76 -0.08 7.43
N ASP A 162 5.07 0.96 7.91
CA ASP A 162 4.64 1.05 9.31
C ASP A 162 3.74 -0.15 9.67
N ASN A 163 3.97 -0.76 10.82
CA ASN A 163 3.30 -1.97 11.32
C ASN A 163 3.50 -3.25 10.46
N HIS A 164 4.21 -3.19 9.33
CA HIS A 164 4.43 -4.33 8.43
C HIS A 164 5.90 -4.76 8.31
N THR A 165 6.82 -3.99 8.88
CA THR A 165 8.28 -4.20 8.82
C THR A 165 8.67 -5.61 9.25
N ALA A 166 8.16 -6.12 10.39
CA ALA A 166 8.51 -7.45 10.89
C ALA A 166 8.07 -8.57 9.92
N LYS A 167 6.88 -8.43 9.29
CA LYS A 167 6.39 -9.38 8.28
C LYS A 167 7.26 -9.36 7.03
N PHE A 168 7.65 -8.16 6.59
CA PHE A 168 8.48 -7.95 5.41
C PHE A 168 9.89 -8.55 5.62
N LEU A 169 10.53 -8.26 6.74
CA LEU A 169 11.86 -8.78 7.07
C LEU A 169 11.87 -10.30 7.27
N ARG A 170 10.79 -10.89 7.79
CA ARG A 170 10.66 -12.36 7.89
C ARG A 170 10.72 -13.03 6.52
N ILE A 171 10.22 -12.38 5.47
CA ILE A 171 10.19 -12.93 4.11
C ILE A 171 11.51 -12.69 3.38
N TYR A 172 12.11 -11.51 3.53
CA TYR A 172 13.21 -11.06 2.70
C TYR A 172 14.58 -10.95 3.40
N GLY A 173 14.60 -11.08 4.74
CA GLY A 173 15.86 -11.03 5.53
C GLY A 173 16.68 -9.78 5.22
N ASP A 174 17.98 -9.96 5.00
CA ASP A 174 18.93 -8.87 4.75
C ASP A 174 18.60 -8.05 3.50
N MET A 175 18.03 -8.67 2.47
CA MET A 175 17.56 -7.95 1.29
C MET A 175 16.43 -6.99 1.66
N GLY A 176 15.58 -7.39 2.60
CA GLY A 176 14.54 -6.53 3.17
C GLY A 176 15.13 -5.33 3.92
N VAL A 177 16.20 -5.53 4.70
CA VAL A 177 16.89 -4.43 5.40
C VAL A 177 17.45 -3.41 4.39
N ARG A 178 18.12 -3.89 3.32
CA ARG A 178 18.61 -3.00 2.25
C ARG A 178 17.50 -2.23 1.55
N ALA A 179 16.38 -2.88 1.28
CA ALA A 179 15.22 -2.21 0.68
C ALA A 179 14.60 -1.16 1.61
N LEU A 180 14.56 -1.42 2.93
CA LEU A 180 14.10 -0.45 3.93
C LEU A 180 15.09 0.72 4.07
N HIS A 181 16.39 0.49 3.99
CA HIS A 181 17.38 1.57 3.95
C HIS A 181 17.08 2.53 2.79
N VAL A 182 16.94 2.01 1.57
CA VAL A 182 16.60 2.82 0.40
C VAL A 182 15.27 3.58 0.59
N ALA A 183 14.28 2.92 1.17
CA ALA A 183 12.93 3.50 1.35
C ALA A 183 12.88 4.58 2.43
N LEU A 184 13.64 4.44 3.51
CA LEU A 184 13.53 5.28 4.70
C LEU A 184 14.67 6.30 4.84
N GLU A 185 15.84 6.01 4.26
CA GLU A 185 17.00 6.89 4.31
C GLU A 185 17.20 7.59 2.95
N ASP A 186 17.35 6.86 1.84
CA ASP A 186 17.70 7.48 0.54
C ASP A 186 16.52 8.18 -0.13
N PHE A 187 15.34 7.55 -0.15
CA PHE A 187 14.18 8.07 -0.91
C PHE A 187 13.66 9.41 -0.37
N PRO A 188 13.59 9.68 0.96
CA PRO A 188 13.15 10.97 1.46
C PRO A 188 14.02 12.15 1.00
N HIS A 189 15.32 11.92 0.73
CA HIS A 189 16.22 12.96 0.21
C HIS A 189 15.89 13.40 -1.23
N LYS A 190 15.06 12.66 -1.95
CA LYS A 190 14.56 13.04 -3.27
C LYS A 190 13.43 14.07 -3.21
N ALA A 191 12.86 14.31 -2.03
CA ALA A 191 11.77 15.27 -1.85
C ALA A 191 12.25 16.71 -1.98
N ALA A 192 11.36 17.60 -2.40
CA ALA A 192 11.58 19.03 -2.28
C ALA A 192 11.74 19.45 -0.80
N ALA A 193 12.54 20.48 -0.57
CA ALA A 193 12.76 21.00 0.77
C ALA A 193 11.44 21.34 1.48
N GLY A 194 11.30 20.94 2.76
CA GLY A 194 10.11 21.18 3.56
C GLY A 194 8.94 20.21 3.32
N ASN A 195 9.14 19.10 2.60
CA ASN A 195 8.10 18.10 2.40
C ASN A 195 7.84 17.32 3.70
N VAL A 196 6.71 17.58 4.35
CA VAL A 196 6.31 16.97 5.63
C VAL A 196 6.15 15.45 5.51
N ALA A 197 5.61 14.96 4.37
CA ALA A 197 5.42 13.54 4.17
C ALA A 197 6.77 12.79 4.07
N ALA A 198 7.76 13.37 3.41
CA ALA A 198 9.13 12.83 3.38
C ALA A 198 9.78 12.81 4.76
N SER A 199 9.66 13.91 5.53
CA SER A 199 10.16 13.96 6.91
C SER A 199 9.52 12.90 7.80
N SER A 200 8.25 12.56 7.55
CA SER A 200 7.55 11.51 8.32
C SER A 200 8.12 10.10 8.09
N LEU A 201 8.76 9.83 6.95
CA LEU A 201 9.50 8.58 6.71
C LEU A 201 10.79 8.52 7.54
N GLN A 202 11.52 9.62 7.64
CA GLN A 202 12.73 9.71 8.48
C GLN A 202 12.39 9.49 9.96
N VAL A 203 11.26 10.05 10.42
CA VAL A 203 10.75 9.79 11.79
C VAL A 203 10.41 8.30 11.97
N LEU A 204 9.84 7.64 10.94
CA LEU A 204 9.57 6.20 10.98
C LEU A 204 10.87 5.39 11.08
N ALA A 205 11.93 5.76 10.35
CA ALA A 205 13.25 5.13 10.47
C ALA A 205 13.79 5.21 11.90
N ALA A 206 13.73 6.40 12.52
CA ALA A 206 14.15 6.60 13.91
C ALA A 206 13.31 5.78 14.91
N LYS A 207 11.98 5.71 14.68
CA LYS A 207 11.06 4.86 15.46
C LYS A 207 11.45 3.39 15.38
N LEU A 208 11.63 2.86 14.17
CA LEU A 208 12.00 1.45 13.96
C LEU A 208 13.33 1.11 14.64
N ARG A 209 14.34 1.98 14.50
CA ARG A 209 15.63 1.81 15.18
C ARG A 209 15.48 1.74 16.70
N ARG A 210 14.70 2.61 17.29
CA ARG A 210 14.45 2.66 18.73
C ARG A 210 13.66 1.44 19.22
N ASP A 211 12.58 1.08 18.52
CA ASP A 211 11.60 0.10 19.00
C ASP A 211 12.05 -1.35 18.74
N THR A 212 12.87 -1.58 17.71
CA THR A 212 13.30 -2.93 17.31
C THR A 212 14.82 -3.15 17.33
N GLY A 213 15.62 -2.11 17.58
CA GLY A 213 17.08 -2.16 17.46
C GLY A 213 17.56 -2.36 16.01
N LEU A 214 16.67 -2.26 15.02
CA LEU A 214 17.01 -2.46 13.61
C LEU A 214 17.92 -1.33 13.14
N THR A 215 19.19 -1.67 12.85
CA THR A 215 20.10 -0.77 12.14
C THR A 215 19.91 -0.95 10.64
N LEU A 216 19.62 0.13 9.95
CA LEU A 216 19.50 0.14 8.49
C LEU A 216 20.85 0.34 7.79
N GLU A 217 21.96 0.26 8.56
CA GLU A 217 23.31 0.37 8.00
C GLU A 217 23.63 -0.84 7.12
N VAL A 218 23.99 -0.55 5.89
CA VAL A 218 24.38 -1.56 4.91
C VAL A 218 25.91 -1.57 4.85
N ASN A 219 26.51 -2.58 5.46
CA ASN A 219 27.95 -2.84 5.32
C ASN A 219 28.28 -3.30 3.90
#